data_322ca4225b473ff0fcba6329f393ff52
#
_entry.id   322ca4225b473ff0fcba6329f393ff52
#
_cell.length_a   1.000
_cell.length_b   1.000
_cell.length_c   1.000
_cell.angle_alpha   90.00
_cell.angle_beta   90.00
_cell.angle_gamma   90.00
#
_symmetry.space_group_name_H-M   'P 1'
#
loop_
_entity.id
_entity.type
_entity.pdbx_description
1 polymer ?
#
loop_
_entity_poly.entity_id
_entity_poly.type
_entity_poly.pdbx_seq_one_letter_code
_entity_poly.pdbx_strand_id
1 'polypeptide(L)'
;MGLSFAAVFLYAGTMSTSGIVSAQQGAWYVFLLLPSFLIYVTAMVGETNRAPFDLPEAEGELVGGFHTEYSSLKFAMFMLAEYVNMVTVSALATTLFLGGWHAPFPFNLWDGANSGWWPVLWFVAKVWGFLFVFIWLRSTLPRLRYDQFMNLGWKILIPAALVWVMVIATVRAFRNEGYNTWVVLLCVALVLGAALLIVLAGTYRSRRRTAALVPDSGTRPFDAMSGGFPVPPLPGQTLPTRKLPGQKVPPPRRTDVSDTSEDSHA
;
A
#
# COMPACT_ATOMS: atom_id res chain seq x y z
N MET A 1 9.18 6.24 -3.30
CA MET A 1 10.38 6.00 -4.14
C MET A 1 11.58 6.86 -3.76
N GLY A 2 11.50 8.20 -3.69
CA GLY A 2 12.65 9.08 -3.44
C GLY A 2 13.51 8.74 -2.22
N LEU A 3 12.91 8.37 -1.09
CA LEU A 3 13.65 7.93 0.10
C LEU A 3 14.45 6.63 -0.12
N SER A 4 13.93 5.71 -0.93
CA SER A 4 14.66 4.50 -1.28
C SER A 4 15.87 4.80 -2.17
N PHE A 5 15.75 5.77 -3.10
CA PHE A 5 16.89 6.26 -3.88
C PHE A 5 17.94 6.94 -3.01
N ALA A 6 17.50 7.80 -2.08
CA ALA A 6 18.41 8.46 -1.14
C ALA A 6 19.25 7.45 -0.36
N ALA A 7 18.66 6.34 0.10
CA ALA A 7 19.37 5.27 0.76
C ALA A 7 20.44 4.63 -0.13
N VAL A 8 20.12 4.37 -1.41
CA VAL A 8 21.08 3.81 -2.38
C VAL A 8 22.22 4.81 -2.66
N PHE A 9 21.91 6.09 -2.87
CA PHE A 9 22.92 7.13 -3.14
C PHE A 9 23.83 7.36 -1.94
N LEU A 10 23.29 7.37 -0.75
CA LEU A 10 24.07 7.44 0.49
C LEU A 10 25.01 6.25 0.62
N TYR A 11 24.55 5.04 0.33
CA TYR A 11 25.37 3.85 0.43
C TYR A 11 26.46 3.80 -0.66
N ALA A 12 26.12 4.06 -1.92
CA ALA A 12 27.04 4.05 -3.04
C ALA A 12 28.05 5.22 -3.02
N GLY A 13 27.65 6.37 -2.47
CA GLY A 13 28.46 7.57 -2.42
C GLY A 13 28.51 8.36 -3.72
N THR A 14 27.66 8.02 -4.65
CA THR A 14 27.56 8.68 -5.95
C THR A 14 26.09 8.70 -6.40
N MET A 15 25.71 9.73 -7.14
CA MET A 15 24.40 9.83 -7.78
C MET A 15 24.43 9.34 -9.23
N SER A 16 25.63 9.04 -9.77
CA SER A 16 25.78 8.52 -11.12
C SER A 16 25.30 7.08 -11.20
N THR A 17 24.39 6.78 -12.12
CA THR A 17 23.89 5.41 -12.35
C THR A 17 24.99 4.44 -12.72
N SER A 18 25.95 4.87 -13.56
CA SER A 18 27.12 4.06 -13.93
C SER A 18 28.04 3.79 -12.73
N GLY A 19 28.24 4.80 -11.85
CA GLY A 19 28.98 4.63 -10.61
C GLY A 19 28.31 3.67 -9.64
N ILE A 20 26.99 3.71 -9.53
CA ILE A 20 26.21 2.79 -8.70
C ILE A 20 26.33 1.35 -9.22
N VAL A 21 26.22 1.15 -10.53
CA VAL A 21 26.37 -0.17 -11.16
C VAL A 21 27.78 -0.72 -10.97
N SER A 22 28.82 0.12 -11.14
CA SER A 22 30.21 -0.31 -10.90
C SER A 22 30.48 -0.66 -9.44
N ALA A 23 29.87 0.04 -8.49
CA ALA A 23 29.99 -0.28 -7.07
C ALA A 23 29.29 -1.60 -6.67
N GLN A 24 28.41 -2.14 -7.51
CA GLN A 24 27.71 -3.41 -7.29
C GLN A 24 28.44 -4.64 -7.87
N GLN A 25 29.65 -4.50 -8.40
CA GLN A 25 30.41 -5.63 -8.96
C GLN A 25 30.70 -6.74 -7.94
N GLY A 26 30.88 -6.37 -6.67
CA GLY A 26 31.15 -7.34 -5.61
C GLY A 26 29.91 -7.98 -4.99
N ALA A 27 28.84 -7.22 -4.83
CA ALA A 27 27.58 -7.67 -4.24
C ALA A 27 26.43 -6.77 -4.68
N TRP A 28 25.33 -7.39 -5.04
CA TRP A 28 24.13 -6.66 -5.43
C TRP A 28 23.49 -5.95 -4.25
N TYR A 29 23.03 -4.74 -4.47
CA TYR A 29 22.39 -3.95 -3.44
C TYR A 29 21.04 -4.52 -2.98
N VAL A 30 20.42 -5.40 -3.77
CA VAL A 30 19.21 -6.10 -3.34
C VAL A 30 19.40 -6.85 -2.03
N PHE A 31 20.58 -7.45 -1.79
CA PHE A 31 20.87 -8.17 -0.56
C PHE A 31 21.33 -7.25 0.57
N LEU A 32 22.19 -6.26 0.25
CA LEU A 32 22.72 -5.32 1.23
C LEU A 32 21.68 -4.30 1.70
N LEU A 33 20.83 -3.82 0.79
CA LEU A 33 19.80 -2.81 1.03
C LEU A 33 18.40 -3.40 0.89
N LEU A 34 18.19 -4.62 1.38
CA LEU A 34 16.92 -5.35 1.27
C LEU A 34 15.71 -4.52 1.73
N PRO A 35 15.73 -3.78 2.86
CA PRO A 35 14.63 -2.90 3.24
C PRO A 35 14.35 -1.79 2.22
N SER A 36 15.40 -1.15 1.67
CA SER A 36 15.25 -0.18 0.58
C SER A 36 14.61 -0.79 -0.65
N PHE A 37 15.00 -1.99 -1.01
CA PHE A 37 14.44 -2.72 -2.15
C PHE A 37 12.96 -3.03 -1.96
N LEU A 38 12.56 -3.52 -0.78
CA LEU A 38 11.15 -3.80 -0.46
C LEU A 38 10.29 -2.53 -0.46
N ILE A 39 10.81 -1.43 0.12
CA ILE A 39 10.15 -0.13 0.07
C ILE A 39 10.01 0.36 -1.37
N TYR A 40 11.06 0.17 -2.19
CA TYR A 40 11.04 0.54 -3.59
C TYR A 40 10.00 -0.26 -4.37
N VAL A 41 9.97 -1.59 -4.24
CA VAL A 41 9.03 -2.46 -4.95
C VAL A 41 7.58 -2.12 -4.59
N THR A 42 7.28 -1.92 -3.30
CA THR A 42 5.94 -1.49 -2.88
C THR A 42 5.56 -0.11 -3.45
N ALA A 43 6.48 0.84 -3.43
CA ALA A 43 6.26 2.17 -3.99
C ALA A 43 6.16 2.15 -5.52
N MET A 44 6.91 1.28 -6.19
CA MET A 44 6.90 1.07 -7.65
C MET A 44 5.52 0.60 -8.12
N VAL A 45 4.93 -0.39 -7.44
CA VAL A 45 3.58 -0.89 -7.78
C VAL A 45 2.53 0.19 -7.51
N GLY A 46 2.67 0.97 -6.43
CA GLY A 46 1.77 2.10 -6.13
C GLY A 46 1.87 3.24 -7.13
N GLU A 47 3.06 3.56 -7.63
CA GLU A 47 3.31 4.62 -8.61
C GLU A 47 2.75 4.29 -10.00
N THR A 48 2.78 3.02 -10.37
CA THR A 48 2.26 2.55 -11.67
C THR A 48 0.77 2.27 -11.66
N ASN A 49 0.05 2.58 -10.58
CA ASN A 49 -1.38 2.32 -10.41
C ASN A 49 -1.80 0.90 -10.82
N ARG A 50 -0.93 -0.10 -10.59
CA ARG A 50 -1.23 -1.51 -10.87
C ARG A 50 -1.74 -2.24 -9.64
N ALA A 51 -2.56 -3.27 -9.87
CA ALA A 51 -3.01 -4.13 -8.79
C ALA A 51 -1.82 -4.61 -7.93
N PRO A 52 -1.94 -4.54 -6.59
CA PRO A 52 -3.15 -4.38 -5.76
C PRO A 52 -3.58 -2.92 -5.50
N PHE A 53 -2.89 -1.90 -6.03
CA PHE A 53 -3.15 -0.47 -5.77
C PHE A 53 -3.89 0.22 -6.93
N ASP A 54 -4.59 -0.54 -7.77
CA ASP A 54 -5.32 -0.08 -8.94
C ASP A 54 -6.67 0.54 -8.54
N LEU A 55 -6.64 1.80 -8.15
CA LEU A 55 -7.82 2.56 -7.74
C LEU A 55 -8.60 3.13 -8.93
N PRO A 56 -7.96 3.67 -9.99
CA PRO A 56 -8.67 4.24 -11.14
C PRO A 56 -9.44 3.20 -11.96
N GLU A 57 -8.92 1.99 -12.12
CA GLU A 57 -9.62 0.91 -12.84
C GLU A 57 -10.86 0.43 -12.06
N ALA A 58 -10.85 0.57 -10.72
CA ALA A 58 -12.00 0.23 -9.88
C ALA A 58 -13.23 1.07 -10.16
N GLU A 59 -13.06 2.35 -10.45
CA GLU A 59 -14.18 3.23 -10.84
C GLU A 59 -14.78 2.82 -12.18
N GLY A 60 -13.96 2.32 -13.10
CA GLY A 60 -14.41 1.84 -14.42
C GLY A 60 -15.33 0.63 -14.36
N GLU A 61 -15.26 -0.19 -13.30
CA GLU A 61 -16.13 -1.36 -13.14
C GLU A 61 -17.56 -0.99 -12.72
N LEU A 62 -17.76 0.16 -12.08
CA LEU A 62 -19.07 0.58 -11.56
C LEU A 62 -19.81 1.52 -12.51
N VAL A 63 -19.15 2.50 -13.10
CA VAL A 63 -19.80 3.62 -13.83
C VAL A 63 -19.08 3.96 -15.15
N GLY A 64 -18.22 3.08 -15.66
CA GLY A 64 -17.43 3.37 -16.87
C GLY A 64 -16.22 4.30 -16.63
N GLY A 65 -16.16 5.04 -15.52
CA GLY A 65 -15.02 5.83 -15.10
C GLY A 65 -14.44 6.74 -16.19
N PHE A 66 -13.12 6.79 -16.32
CA PHE A 66 -12.44 7.60 -17.33
C PHE A 66 -12.69 7.15 -18.79
N HIS A 67 -13.20 5.94 -19.02
CA HIS A 67 -13.57 5.45 -20.36
C HIS A 67 -14.74 6.22 -20.97
N THR A 68 -15.58 6.89 -20.17
CA THR A 68 -16.70 7.69 -20.69
C THR A 68 -16.23 8.96 -21.40
N GLU A 69 -15.16 9.59 -20.89
CA GLU A 69 -14.64 10.85 -21.45
C GLU A 69 -13.51 10.63 -22.45
N TYR A 70 -12.72 9.57 -22.26
CA TYR A 70 -11.56 9.27 -23.10
C TYR A 70 -11.77 7.99 -23.88
N SER A 71 -12.07 8.12 -25.16
CA SER A 71 -12.26 6.99 -26.07
C SER A 71 -11.17 6.93 -27.14
N SER A 72 -11.04 5.78 -27.80
CA SER A 72 -10.18 5.56 -28.96
C SER A 72 -8.71 5.95 -28.71
N LEU A 73 -8.14 6.86 -29.52
CA LEU A 73 -6.72 7.24 -29.49
C LEU A 73 -6.27 7.83 -28.15
N LYS A 74 -7.11 8.65 -27.51
CA LYS A 74 -6.79 9.26 -26.21
C LYS A 74 -6.61 8.19 -25.16
N PHE A 75 -7.49 7.22 -25.09
CA PHE A 75 -7.39 6.07 -24.19
C PHE A 75 -6.11 5.25 -24.45
N ALA A 76 -5.81 4.98 -25.73
CA ALA A 76 -4.58 4.25 -26.10
C ALA A 76 -3.31 4.97 -25.63
N MET A 77 -3.27 6.31 -25.72
CA MET A 77 -2.14 7.11 -25.26
C MET A 77 -1.96 7.04 -23.71
N PHE A 78 -3.05 7.05 -22.92
CA PHE A 78 -2.97 6.87 -21.49
C PHE A 78 -2.45 5.48 -21.11
N MET A 79 -2.95 4.43 -21.76
CA MET A 79 -2.46 3.07 -21.54
C MET A 79 -0.98 2.94 -21.93
N LEU A 80 -0.57 3.53 -23.04
CA LEU A 80 0.83 3.53 -23.46
C LEU A 80 1.73 4.21 -22.40
N ALA A 81 1.31 5.37 -21.89
CA ALA A 81 2.07 6.09 -20.86
C ALA A 81 2.25 5.25 -19.59
N GLU A 82 1.21 4.52 -19.18
CA GLU A 82 1.28 3.62 -18.02
C GLU A 82 2.27 2.48 -18.23
N TYR A 83 2.25 1.82 -19.40
CA TYR A 83 3.23 0.78 -19.72
C TYR A 83 4.66 1.31 -19.83
N VAL A 84 4.86 2.48 -20.40
CA VAL A 84 6.17 3.13 -20.44
C VAL A 84 6.68 3.41 -19.03
N ASN A 85 5.79 3.90 -18.13
CA ASN A 85 6.14 4.10 -16.72
C ASN A 85 6.55 2.79 -16.03
N MET A 86 5.82 1.69 -16.25
CA MET A 86 6.19 0.36 -15.73
C MET A 86 7.59 -0.08 -16.17
N VAL A 87 7.92 0.09 -17.44
CA VAL A 87 9.25 -0.24 -17.97
C VAL A 87 10.31 0.65 -17.33
N THR A 88 10.05 1.95 -17.19
CA THR A 88 10.99 2.92 -16.60
C THR A 88 11.31 2.59 -15.14
N VAL A 89 10.30 2.32 -14.30
CA VAL A 89 10.53 1.96 -12.89
C VAL A 89 11.22 0.61 -12.76
N SER A 90 10.94 -0.35 -13.66
CA SER A 90 11.63 -1.64 -13.71
C SER A 90 13.09 -1.50 -14.10
N ALA A 91 13.40 -0.62 -15.07
CA ALA A 91 14.76 -0.30 -15.46
C ALA A 91 15.55 0.37 -14.32
N LEU A 92 14.91 1.31 -13.59
CA LEU A 92 15.49 1.93 -12.38
C LEU A 92 15.75 0.91 -11.28
N ALA A 93 14.81 -0.02 -11.02
CA ALA A 93 15.03 -1.11 -10.07
C ALA A 93 16.24 -1.96 -10.43
N THR A 94 16.38 -2.29 -11.71
CA THR A 94 17.50 -3.07 -12.23
C THR A 94 18.82 -2.38 -12.06
N THR A 95 18.92 -1.08 -12.37
CA THR A 95 20.16 -0.30 -12.24
C THR A 95 20.55 -0.09 -10.78
N LEU A 96 19.61 0.19 -9.90
CA LEU A 96 19.89 0.57 -8.53
C LEU A 96 20.10 -0.63 -7.58
N PHE A 97 19.46 -1.78 -7.84
CA PHE A 97 19.49 -2.90 -6.91
C PHE A 97 20.07 -4.20 -7.49
N LEU A 98 19.93 -4.45 -8.78
CA LEU A 98 20.35 -5.70 -9.43
C LEU A 98 21.66 -5.57 -10.25
N GLY A 99 22.44 -4.53 -10.02
CA GLY A 99 23.72 -4.35 -10.70
C GLY A 99 23.61 -4.03 -12.20
N GLY A 100 22.46 -3.47 -12.64
CA GLY A 100 22.28 -3.00 -14.02
C GLY A 100 22.57 -4.09 -15.04
N TRP A 101 23.58 -3.82 -15.88
CA TRP A 101 23.99 -4.67 -17.00
C TRP A 101 24.97 -5.80 -16.63
N HIS A 102 25.42 -5.92 -15.36
CA HIS A 102 26.28 -7.02 -14.95
C HIS A 102 25.51 -8.35 -14.89
N ALA A 103 26.21 -9.42 -15.30
CA ALA A 103 25.67 -10.78 -15.26
C ALA A 103 25.26 -11.20 -13.84
N PRO A 104 24.12 -11.89 -13.67
CA PRO A 104 23.73 -12.46 -12.38
C PRO A 104 24.63 -13.63 -11.98
N PHE A 105 24.83 -13.83 -10.67
CA PHE A 105 25.40 -15.07 -10.19
C PHE A 105 24.47 -16.26 -10.54
N PRO A 106 24.92 -17.41 -11.11
CA PRO A 106 26.32 -17.82 -11.29
C PRO A 106 26.97 -17.45 -12.63
N PHE A 107 26.26 -16.82 -13.57
CA PHE A 107 26.75 -16.52 -14.92
C PHE A 107 27.95 -15.55 -14.95
N ASN A 108 28.17 -14.81 -13.87
CA ASN A 108 29.33 -13.92 -13.71
C ASN A 108 30.69 -14.67 -13.67
N LEU A 109 30.66 -16.01 -13.50
CA LEU A 109 31.88 -16.85 -13.51
C LEU A 109 32.43 -17.07 -14.93
N TRP A 110 31.66 -16.76 -15.95
CA TRP A 110 32.10 -16.88 -17.34
C TRP A 110 32.74 -15.59 -17.79
N ASP A 111 34.03 -15.62 -18.21
CA ASP A 111 34.79 -14.42 -18.58
C ASP A 111 34.18 -13.63 -19.73
N GLY A 112 33.40 -14.23 -20.61
CA GLY A 112 32.66 -13.60 -21.70
C GLY A 112 31.35 -12.94 -21.33
N ALA A 113 30.82 -13.17 -20.11
CA ALA A 113 29.45 -12.77 -19.72
C ALA A 113 29.22 -11.24 -19.67
N ASN A 114 30.26 -10.47 -19.47
CA ASN A 114 30.21 -9.01 -19.37
C ASN A 114 30.83 -8.29 -20.58
N SER A 115 31.09 -9.01 -21.72
CA SER A 115 31.68 -8.45 -22.95
C SER A 115 30.70 -8.47 -24.12
N GLY A 116 30.91 -7.59 -25.09
CA GLY A 116 30.10 -7.52 -26.30
C GLY A 116 28.63 -7.14 -26.07
N TRP A 117 27.71 -7.94 -26.59
CA TRP A 117 26.26 -7.71 -26.51
C TRP A 117 25.58 -8.28 -25.23
N TRP A 118 26.27 -9.13 -24.47
CA TRP A 118 25.76 -9.79 -23.27
C TRP A 118 25.24 -8.81 -22.20
N PRO A 119 25.90 -7.69 -21.89
CA PRO A 119 25.43 -6.72 -20.92
C PRO A 119 24.03 -6.19 -21.22
N VAL A 120 23.73 -5.91 -22.50
CA VAL A 120 22.39 -5.44 -22.93
C VAL A 120 21.35 -6.54 -22.69
N LEU A 121 21.68 -7.77 -23.03
CA LEU A 121 20.79 -8.92 -22.84
C LEU A 121 20.47 -9.14 -21.36
N TRP A 122 21.48 -9.09 -20.47
CA TRP A 122 21.29 -9.20 -19.04
C TRP A 122 20.40 -8.11 -18.47
N PHE A 123 20.60 -6.86 -18.91
CA PHE A 123 19.79 -5.74 -18.51
C PHE A 123 18.31 -5.93 -18.91
N VAL A 124 18.07 -6.27 -20.18
CA VAL A 124 16.74 -6.51 -20.72
C VAL A 124 16.07 -7.69 -19.98
N ALA A 125 16.79 -8.79 -19.78
CA ALA A 125 16.25 -9.97 -19.08
C ALA A 125 15.81 -9.64 -17.64
N LYS A 126 16.57 -8.81 -16.91
CA LYS A 126 16.19 -8.37 -15.54
C LYS A 126 14.96 -7.45 -15.56
N VAL A 127 14.88 -6.52 -16.52
CA VAL A 127 13.70 -5.67 -16.71
C VAL A 127 12.46 -6.53 -17.01
N TRP A 128 12.59 -7.53 -17.89
CA TRP A 128 11.53 -8.50 -18.15
C TRP A 128 11.12 -9.29 -16.90
N GLY A 129 12.08 -9.65 -16.05
CA GLY A 129 11.81 -10.25 -14.75
C GLY A 129 10.90 -9.40 -13.87
N PHE A 130 11.14 -8.08 -13.80
CA PHE A 130 10.26 -7.16 -13.07
C PHE A 130 8.88 -7.03 -13.72
N LEU A 131 8.81 -6.95 -15.04
CA LEU A 131 7.52 -6.92 -15.75
C LEU A 131 6.72 -8.21 -15.49
N PHE A 132 7.40 -9.35 -15.45
CA PHE A 132 6.77 -10.61 -15.04
C PHE A 132 6.23 -10.56 -13.61
N VAL A 133 7.00 -9.96 -12.67
CA VAL A 133 6.53 -9.74 -11.28
C VAL A 133 5.27 -8.88 -11.25
N PHE A 134 5.16 -7.83 -12.05
CA PHE A 134 3.93 -7.03 -12.16
C PHE A 134 2.72 -7.87 -12.60
N ILE A 135 2.90 -8.71 -13.62
CA ILE A 135 1.84 -9.61 -14.12
C ILE A 135 1.45 -10.61 -13.01
N TRP A 136 2.44 -11.17 -12.34
CA TRP A 136 2.22 -12.13 -11.25
C TRP A 136 1.49 -11.51 -10.06
N LEU A 137 1.89 -10.31 -9.63
CA LEU A 137 1.23 -9.58 -8.56
C LEU A 137 -0.24 -9.26 -8.92
N ARG A 138 -0.50 -8.87 -10.16
CA ARG A 138 -1.86 -8.62 -10.65
C ARG A 138 -2.76 -9.86 -10.56
N SER A 139 -2.19 -11.05 -10.81
CA SER A 139 -2.95 -12.31 -10.82
C SER A 139 -3.15 -12.92 -9.43
N THR A 140 -2.26 -12.61 -8.46
CA THR A 140 -2.24 -13.30 -7.16
C THR A 140 -2.82 -12.46 -6.03
N LEU A 141 -2.62 -11.14 -6.06
CA LEU A 141 -3.02 -10.29 -4.95
C LEU A 141 -4.41 -9.69 -5.17
N PRO A 142 -5.29 -9.76 -4.14
CA PRO A 142 -6.56 -9.06 -4.17
C PRO A 142 -6.34 -7.54 -4.13
N ARG A 143 -7.25 -6.79 -4.73
CA ARG A 143 -7.23 -5.33 -4.70
C ARG A 143 -7.37 -4.80 -3.27
N LEU A 144 -6.53 -3.84 -2.91
CA LEU A 144 -6.59 -3.18 -1.61
C LEU A 144 -7.58 -2.00 -1.63
N ARG A 145 -8.27 -1.82 -0.50
CA ARG A 145 -9.12 -0.65 -0.32
C ARG A 145 -8.28 0.62 -0.14
N TYR A 146 -8.79 1.77 -0.61
CA TYR A 146 -8.12 3.07 -0.52
C TYR A 146 -7.60 3.38 0.90
N ASP A 147 -8.42 3.17 1.93
CA ASP A 147 -8.03 3.40 3.32
C ASP A 147 -6.83 2.56 3.77
N GLN A 148 -6.75 1.32 3.30
CA GLN A 148 -5.64 0.41 3.58
C GLN A 148 -4.36 0.86 2.90
N PHE A 149 -4.46 1.29 1.63
CA PHE A 149 -3.34 1.83 0.87
C PHE A 149 -2.77 3.11 1.51
N MET A 150 -3.63 4.06 1.90
CA MET A 150 -3.22 5.29 2.58
C MET A 150 -2.59 5.01 3.95
N ASN A 151 -3.14 4.06 4.72
CA ASN A 151 -2.55 3.64 5.99
C ASN A 151 -1.17 2.97 5.80
N LEU A 152 -1.01 2.13 4.78
CA LEU A 152 0.26 1.50 4.44
C LEU A 152 1.31 2.56 4.08
N GLY A 153 0.98 3.50 3.20
CA GLY A 153 1.90 4.54 2.74
C GLY A 153 2.34 5.47 3.87
N TRP A 154 1.40 6.12 4.53
CA TRP A 154 1.68 7.15 5.52
C TRP A 154 2.15 6.62 6.87
N LYS A 155 1.56 5.53 7.36
CA LYS A 155 1.86 5.03 8.71
C LYS A 155 2.99 4.00 8.76
N ILE A 156 3.27 3.32 7.65
CA ILE A 156 4.27 2.24 7.63
C ILE A 156 5.42 2.59 6.70
N LEU A 157 5.15 2.89 5.42
CA LEU A 157 6.19 3.00 4.41
C LEU A 157 7.09 4.23 4.61
N ILE A 158 6.49 5.40 4.87
CA ILE A 158 7.26 6.65 5.07
C ILE A 158 8.09 6.60 6.35
N PRO A 159 7.56 6.27 7.54
CA PRO A 159 8.38 6.17 8.74
C PRO A 159 9.48 5.10 8.63
N ALA A 160 9.16 3.93 8.06
CA ALA A 160 10.15 2.87 7.84
C ALA A 160 11.28 3.33 6.91
N ALA A 161 10.95 4.03 5.81
CA ALA A 161 11.94 4.57 4.89
C ALA A 161 12.84 5.63 5.55
N LEU A 162 12.26 6.54 6.36
CA LEU A 162 13.03 7.55 7.08
C LEU A 162 14.00 6.93 8.08
N VAL A 163 13.52 5.99 8.90
CA VAL A 163 14.37 5.26 9.85
C VAL A 163 15.49 4.53 9.12
N TRP A 164 15.18 3.90 7.99
CA TRP A 164 16.16 3.17 7.19
C TRP A 164 17.23 4.09 6.59
N VAL A 165 16.84 5.25 6.05
CA VAL A 165 17.80 6.26 5.55
C VAL A 165 18.72 6.75 6.67
N MET A 166 18.18 6.99 7.86
CA MET A 166 18.98 7.36 9.05
C MET A 166 20.00 6.28 9.40
N VAL A 167 19.60 5.00 9.38
CA VAL A 167 20.50 3.87 9.61
C VAL A 167 21.66 3.88 8.61
N ILE A 168 21.36 4.01 7.33
CA ILE A 168 22.39 4.01 6.28
C ILE A 168 23.30 5.22 6.38
N ALA A 169 22.77 6.41 6.68
CA ALA A 169 23.56 7.62 6.91
C ALA A 169 24.54 7.43 8.06
N THR A 170 24.08 6.84 9.17
CA THR A 170 24.90 6.53 10.34
C THR A 170 26.02 5.53 10.00
N VAL A 171 25.67 4.42 9.34
CA VAL A 171 26.66 3.41 8.89
C VAL A 171 27.74 4.06 8.04
N ARG A 172 27.34 4.92 7.10
CA ARG A 172 28.29 5.61 6.22
C ARG A 172 29.18 6.59 6.98
N ALA A 173 28.63 7.38 7.90
CA ALA A 173 29.39 8.32 8.70
C ALA A 173 30.49 7.60 9.50
N PHE A 174 30.15 6.52 10.20
CA PHE A 174 31.14 5.71 10.94
C PHE A 174 32.17 5.04 10.03
N ARG A 175 31.77 4.58 8.88
CA ARG A 175 32.71 3.98 7.90
C ARG A 175 33.72 4.98 7.37
N ASN A 176 33.34 6.24 7.18
CA ASN A 176 34.24 7.30 6.72
C ASN A 176 35.25 7.73 7.78
N GLU A 177 34.88 7.64 9.08
CA GLU A 177 35.74 7.99 10.22
C GLU A 177 36.65 6.84 10.67
N GLY A 178 36.57 5.67 10.04
CA GLY A 178 37.44 4.53 10.33
C GLY A 178 37.14 3.81 11.63
N TYR A 179 35.96 3.98 12.20
CA TYR A 179 35.55 3.27 13.42
C TYR A 179 35.47 1.76 13.22
N ASN A 180 35.70 1.03 14.30
CA ASN A 180 35.67 -0.42 14.31
C ASN A 180 34.31 -0.95 13.90
N THR A 181 34.28 -1.94 13.01
CA THR A 181 33.06 -2.55 12.44
C THR A 181 32.05 -2.98 13.51
N TRP A 182 32.52 -3.42 14.67
CA TRP A 182 31.67 -3.81 15.81
C TRP A 182 30.86 -2.65 16.40
N VAL A 183 31.44 -1.45 16.49
CA VAL A 183 30.73 -0.25 16.96
C VAL A 183 29.62 0.14 16.00
N VAL A 184 29.92 0.08 14.70
CA VAL A 184 28.94 0.35 13.66
C VAL A 184 27.77 -0.62 13.71
N LEU A 185 28.04 -1.92 13.84
CA LEU A 185 27.01 -2.95 13.96
C LEU A 185 26.15 -2.76 15.21
N LEU A 186 26.76 -2.40 16.35
CA LEU A 186 26.04 -2.16 17.59
C LEU A 186 25.12 -0.94 17.48
N CYS A 187 25.58 0.17 16.90
CA CYS A 187 24.76 1.35 16.66
C CYS A 187 23.58 1.06 15.73
N VAL A 188 23.81 0.31 14.64
CA VAL A 188 22.76 -0.10 13.70
C VAL A 188 21.73 -1.00 14.40
N ALA A 189 22.18 -1.99 15.18
CA ALA A 189 21.31 -2.88 15.94
C ALA A 189 20.47 -2.10 16.96
N LEU A 190 21.05 -1.09 17.62
CA LEU A 190 20.35 -0.24 18.58
C LEU A 190 19.25 0.60 17.90
N VAL A 191 19.56 1.23 16.75
CA VAL A 191 18.59 2.03 15.99
C VAL A 191 17.46 1.15 15.45
N LEU A 192 17.78 -0.01 14.87
CA LEU A 192 16.77 -0.96 14.38
C LEU A 192 15.93 -1.54 15.53
N GLY A 193 16.55 -1.84 16.67
CA GLY A 193 15.86 -2.30 17.88
C GLY A 193 14.90 -1.25 18.42
N ALA A 194 15.33 0.02 18.51
CA ALA A 194 14.48 1.13 18.92
C ALA A 194 13.29 1.34 17.95
N ALA A 195 13.54 1.31 16.64
CA ALA A 195 12.50 1.41 15.62
C ALA A 195 11.48 0.26 15.72
N LEU A 196 11.95 -0.97 15.92
CA LEU A 196 11.09 -2.14 16.11
C LEU A 196 10.24 -1.99 17.38
N LEU A 197 10.81 -1.54 18.49
CA LEU A 197 10.07 -1.30 19.73
C LEU A 197 9.00 -0.23 19.57
N ILE A 198 9.27 0.85 18.84
CA ILE A 198 8.29 1.91 18.55
C ILE A 198 7.13 1.35 17.72
N VAL A 199 7.41 0.55 16.68
CA VAL A 199 6.39 -0.07 15.84
C VAL A 199 5.57 -1.07 16.66
N LEU A 200 6.19 -1.93 17.45
CA LEU A 200 5.49 -2.90 18.31
C LEU A 200 4.63 -2.20 19.37
N ALA A 201 5.15 -1.15 20.01
CA ALA A 201 4.39 -0.37 20.98
C ALA A 201 3.20 0.35 20.33
N GLY A 202 3.37 0.86 19.11
CA GLY A 202 2.30 1.49 18.32
C GLY A 202 1.19 0.49 17.96
N THR A 203 1.55 -0.68 17.47
CA THR A 203 0.59 -1.74 17.13
C THR A 203 -0.14 -2.29 18.37
N TYR A 204 0.58 -2.45 19.49
CA TYR A 204 -0.02 -2.89 20.75
C TYR A 204 -1.01 -1.87 21.31
N ARG A 205 -0.68 -0.58 21.27
CA ARG A 205 -1.58 0.52 21.68
C ARG A 205 -2.81 0.62 20.77
N SER A 206 -2.64 0.43 19.47
CA SER A 206 -3.74 0.43 18.51
C SER A 206 -4.70 -0.72 18.76
N ARG A 207 -4.21 -1.94 18.98
CA ARG A 207 -5.04 -3.11 19.30
C ARG A 207 -5.84 -2.92 20.59
N ARG A 208 -5.24 -2.34 21.64
CA ARG A 208 -5.95 -2.04 22.89
C ARG A 208 -7.06 -0.99 22.69
N ARG A 209 -6.83 0.04 21.87
CA ARG A 209 -7.86 1.05 21.55
C ARG A 209 -9.03 0.44 20.77
N THR A 210 -8.76 -0.42 19.81
CA THR A 210 -9.81 -1.10 19.04
C THR A 210 -10.61 -2.08 19.89
N ALA A 211 -9.96 -2.80 20.81
CA ALA A 211 -10.64 -3.69 21.74
C ALA A 211 -11.52 -2.94 22.78
N ALA A 212 -11.12 -1.71 23.15
CA ALA A 212 -11.89 -0.85 24.06
C ALA A 212 -13.07 -0.13 23.36
N LEU A 213 -13.04 -0.03 22.03
CA LEU A 213 -14.07 0.62 21.21
C LEU A 213 -15.08 -0.35 20.60
N VAL A 214 -14.89 -1.66 20.77
CA VAL A 214 -15.94 -2.64 20.48
C VAL A 214 -16.88 -2.61 21.68
N PRO A 215 -18.04 -1.93 21.60
CA PRO A 215 -19.07 -2.09 22.61
C PRO A 215 -19.43 -3.57 22.58
N ASP A 216 -19.57 -4.16 23.75
CA ASP A 216 -20.11 -5.51 23.92
C ASP A 216 -21.36 -5.62 23.05
N SER A 217 -21.19 -6.22 21.88
CA SER A 217 -22.28 -6.48 20.95
C SER A 217 -23.06 -7.71 21.46
N GLY A 218 -23.43 -7.65 22.75
CA GLY A 218 -24.43 -8.56 23.31
C GLY A 218 -25.64 -8.48 22.41
N THR A 219 -25.78 -9.46 21.56
CA THR A 219 -26.97 -9.90 20.84
C THR A 219 -28.06 -8.84 20.66
N ARG A 220 -27.74 -7.70 20.06
CA ARG A 220 -28.82 -6.85 19.52
C ARG A 220 -29.29 -7.52 18.24
N PRO A 221 -30.58 -7.85 18.14
CA PRO A 221 -31.11 -8.39 16.90
C PRO A 221 -30.78 -7.39 15.78
N PHE A 222 -30.41 -7.93 14.62
CA PHE A 222 -30.09 -7.13 13.43
C PHE A 222 -31.29 -6.23 13.12
N ASP A 223 -31.14 -4.93 13.33
CA ASP A 223 -32.13 -3.93 12.97
C ASP A 223 -31.75 -3.36 11.60
N ALA A 224 -32.44 -3.82 10.57
CA ALA A 224 -32.23 -3.36 9.19
C ALA A 224 -32.48 -1.85 9.00
N MET A 225 -33.15 -1.21 9.96
CA MET A 225 -33.48 0.22 9.94
C MET A 225 -32.53 1.09 10.77
N SER A 226 -31.51 0.52 11.42
CA SER A 226 -30.58 1.26 12.28
C SER A 226 -29.74 2.29 11.52
N GLY A 227 -29.65 2.19 10.19
CA GLY A 227 -28.93 3.11 9.29
C GLY A 227 -29.65 4.41 8.95
N GLY A 228 -30.91 4.57 9.37
CA GLY A 228 -31.65 5.84 9.21
C GLY A 228 -32.20 6.13 7.82
N PHE A 229 -32.27 5.17 6.91
CA PHE A 229 -32.97 5.32 5.66
C PHE A 229 -34.48 5.21 5.88
N PRO A 230 -35.27 6.28 5.62
CA PRO A 230 -36.73 6.20 5.72
C PRO A 230 -37.25 5.34 4.55
N VAL A 231 -37.44 4.07 4.80
CA VAL A 231 -38.22 3.21 3.86
C VAL A 231 -39.69 3.56 4.09
N PRO A 232 -40.43 4.00 3.06
CA PRO A 232 -41.83 4.28 3.21
C PRO A 232 -42.55 3.00 3.67
N PRO A 233 -43.41 3.06 4.70
CA PRO A 233 -44.12 1.88 5.17
C PRO A 233 -45.04 1.34 4.08
N LEU A 234 -45.09 0.03 3.93
CA LEU A 234 -46.03 -0.64 3.07
C LEU A 234 -47.46 -0.40 3.56
N PRO A 235 -48.48 -0.35 2.68
CA PRO A 235 -49.85 -0.22 3.09
C PRO A 235 -50.21 -1.29 4.12
N GLY A 236 -50.63 -0.87 5.34
CA GLY A 236 -50.98 -1.76 6.44
C GLY A 236 -49.81 -2.13 7.39
N GLN A 237 -48.58 -1.64 7.16
CA GLN A 237 -47.46 -1.90 8.05
C GLN A 237 -47.32 -0.78 9.10
N THR A 238 -47.39 -1.15 10.40
CA THR A 238 -47.10 -0.26 11.52
C THR A 238 -45.61 -0.34 11.85
N LEU A 239 -44.87 0.76 11.65
CA LEU A 239 -43.45 0.82 11.99
C LEU A 239 -43.27 0.85 13.52
N PRO A 240 -42.36 0.08 14.11
CA PRO A 240 -42.05 0.16 15.51
C PRO A 240 -41.51 1.57 15.84
N THR A 241 -42.12 2.25 16.79
CA THR A 241 -41.68 3.57 17.26
C THR A 241 -40.27 3.49 17.81
N ARG A 242 -39.35 4.22 17.18
CA ARG A 242 -37.93 4.30 17.62
C ARG A 242 -37.88 4.92 19.03
N LYS A 243 -37.56 4.14 20.03
CA LYS A 243 -37.28 4.64 21.39
C LYS A 243 -35.92 5.30 21.39
N LEU A 244 -35.87 6.63 21.38
CA LEU A 244 -34.62 7.37 21.63
C LEU A 244 -34.27 7.19 23.13
N PRO A 245 -32.98 6.99 23.46
CA PRO A 245 -32.55 6.94 24.86
C PRO A 245 -32.91 8.25 25.58
N GLY A 246 -33.77 8.18 26.57
CA GLY A 246 -34.21 9.34 27.38
C GLY A 246 -35.60 9.91 27.05
N GLN A 247 -36.31 9.44 26.04
CA GLN A 247 -37.67 9.88 25.74
C GLN A 247 -38.70 9.10 26.57
N LYS A 248 -39.34 9.77 27.51
CA LYS A 248 -40.55 9.22 28.20
C LYS A 248 -41.64 9.10 27.15
N VAL A 249 -42.05 7.87 26.87
CA VAL A 249 -43.19 7.57 25.99
C VAL A 249 -44.46 8.05 26.67
N PRO A 250 -45.23 8.96 26.07
CA PRO A 250 -46.54 9.28 26.60
C PRO A 250 -47.44 8.03 26.58
N PRO A 251 -48.30 7.82 27.59
CA PRO A 251 -49.17 6.66 27.60
C PRO A 251 -50.06 6.63 26.35
N PRO A 252 -50.40 5.44 25.85
CA PRO A 252 -51.26 5.31 24.66
C PRO A 252 -52.59 6.03 24.95
N ARG A 253 -52.94 6.95 24.03
CA ARG A 253 -54.24 7.62 24.07
C ARG A 253 -55.30 6.51 23.97
N ARG A 254 -56.09 6.33 25.04
CA ARG A 254 -57.31 5.53 24.95
C ARG A 254 -58.20 6.21 23.90
N THR A 255 -58.41 5.60 22.79
CA THR A 255 -59.54 5.90 21.91
C THR A 255 -60.76 5.37 22.64
N ASP A 256 -61.45 6.25 23.33
CA ASP A 256 -62.80 5.96 23.79
C ASP A 256 -63.63 5.70 22.53
N VAL A 257 -63.93 4.44 22.33
CA VAL A 257 -64.98 4.03 21.39
C VAL A 257 -66.27 4.33 22.14
N SER A 258 -66.72 5.57 22.04
CA SER A 258 -68.08 5.93 22.42
C SER A 258 -69.02 5.52 21.30
N ASP A 259 -69.84 4.58 21.65
CA ASP A 259 -71.12 4.26 21.05
C ASP A 259 -71.67 5.28 20.04
N THR A 260 -71.94 4.82 18.86
CA THR A 260 -73.04 5.29 18.05
C THR A 260 -73.81 4.07 17.53
N SER A 261 -74.54 3.48 18.41
CA SER A 261 -75.80 2.79 18.08
C SER A 261 -76.92 3.77 18.34
N GLU A 262 -77.78 3.89 17.43
CA GLU A 262 -79.08 4.57 17.31
C GLU A 262 -79.07 5.73 16.33
N ASP A 263 -79.60 5.46 15.13
CA ASP A 263 -80.94 5.78 14.67
C ASP A 263 -81.16 5.32 13.23
N SER A 264 -81.79 4.22 13.06
CA SER A 264 -82.52 3.85 11.87
C SER A 264 -84.00 3.98 12.20
N HIS A 265 -84.63 5.04 11.72
CA HIS A 265 -86.08 5.09 11.43
C HIS A 265 -86.41 6.48 10.76
N ALA A 266 -86.63 6.50 9.46
CA ALA A 266 -87.78 7.07 8.75
C ALA A 266 -87.40 7.17 7.27
#